data_a96b5863fffbacd4f3ffac71d5965520
#
_entry.id   a96b5863fffbacd4f3ffac71d5965520
#
_cell.length_a   1.000
_cell.length_b   1.000
_cell.length_c   1.000
_cell.angle_alpha   90.00
_cell.angle_beta   90.00
_cell.angle_gamma   90.00
#
_symmetry.space_group_name_H-M   'P 1'
#
loop_
_entity.id
_entity.type
_entity.pdbx_description
1 polymer ?
#
loop_
_entity_poly.entity_id
_entity_poly.type
_entity_poly.pdbx_seq_one_letter_code
_entity_poly.pdbx_strand_id
1 'polypeptide(L)'
;MPQTIKTSQEIIKESQEELQANQWKIFDEIKDFNQEKVLNAFIAAGVQNSHYTWVTGYGYDDLGKEKLDEVFARTFNAEAALVRPQLVSGTHAISCAIFGNLNAGDSFVAVGKPYDTLATVFKRNTEKYNLDYSEVSEMSPSLLESLEESALNSLLEKYISAKTKLLFLQRSRGYEWRDSYRLDQLERIINSARKINPGLIVFTDNCYGEFTQKKEPTEIGADLIAGSLIKNPGGGIVAAGAYIAGKSDYVKNAAEFLTAPGIGAHGGCMFDQTRIMMQGFFMAPLIVSEALKGMSLAAKVFEFFSVETIPASNAERNDIIQAIKFGSKEKLIDFCRVVQSSCPINSMFSPIPDEISGYDDQVIMASGSFVEGSSVELSADGPIREPYIGYFQGGLSYSHTKLVIKAILKTI
;
A
#
# COMPACT_ATOMS: atom_id res chain seq x y z
N MET A 1 -27.89 -32.54 18.91
CA MET A 1 -28.61 -32.26 17.66
C MET A 1 -27.56 -32.25 16.55
N PRO A 2 -27.77 -32.89 15.39
CA PRO A 2 -26.81 -32.77 14.31
C PRO A 2 -26.76 -31.29 13.89
N GLN A 3 -25.55 -30.70 13.84
CA GLN A 3 -25.35 -29.36 13.28
C GLN A 3 -25.81 -29.43 11.83
N THR A 4 -26.80 -28.65 11.48
CA THR A 4 -27.26 -28.50 10.08
C THR A 4 -26.09 -27.94 9.29
N ILE A 5 -25.61 -28.68 8.30
CA ILE A 5 -24.52 -28.22 7.42
C ILE A 5 -25.05 -27.01 6.64
N LYS A 6 -24.52 -25.83 6.92
CA LYS A 6 -24.89 -24.60 6.22
C LYS A 6 -24.38 -24.62 4.78
N THR A 7 -25.20 -24.13 3.88
CA THR A 7 -24.79 -23.91 2.47
C THR A 7 -23.85 -22.72 2.35
N SER A 8 -23.02 -22.68 1.30
CA SER A 8 -22.14 -21.53 1.02
C SER A 8 -22.92 -20.19 0.96
N GLN A 9 -24.17 -20.22 0.51
CA GLN A 9 -25.04 -19.03 0.47
C GLN A 9 -25.44 -18.56 1.87
N GLU A 10 -25.79 -19.47 2.75
CA GLU A 10 -26.14 -19.16 4.15
C GLU A 10 -24.95 -18.59 4.91
N ILE A 11 -23.76 -19.20 4.75
CA ILE A 11 -22.52 -18.71 5.39
C ILE A 11 -22.21 -17.29 4.95
N ILE A 12 -22.24 -17.02 3.63
CA ILE A 12 -21.97 -15.68 3.09
C ILE A 12 -23.02 -14.67 3.58
N LYS A 13 -24.29 -15.04 3.59
CA LYS A 13 -25.38 -14.16 4.02
C LYS A 13 -25.24 -13.77 5.49
N GLU A 14 -25.07 -14.73 6.38
CA GLU A 14 -24.90 -14.47 7.82
C GLU A 14 -23.63 -13.62 8.09
N SER A 15 -22.50 -13.97 7.45
CA SER A 15 -21.27 -13.20 7.54
C SER A 15 -21.45 -11.76 7.08
N GLN A 16 -22.17 -11.55 5.99
CA GLN A 16 -22.48 -10.22 5.46
C GLN A 16 -23.37 -9.42 6.42
N GLU A 17 -24.45 -10.02 6.94
CA GLU A 17 -25.36 -9.36 7.87
C GLU A 17 -24.64 -8.88 9.14
N GLU A 18 -23.76 -9.72 9.70
CA GLU A 18 -22.95 -9.36 10.87
C GLU A 18 -21.99 -8.21 10.59
N LEU A 19 -21.27 -8.24 9.46
CA LEU A 19 -20.32 -7.19 9.07
C LEU A 19 -21.03 -5.87 8.73
N GLN A 20 -22.21 -5.91 8.08
CA GLN A 20 -23.03 -4.73 7.81
C GLN A 20 -23.52 -4.05 9.09
N ALA A 21 -23.83 -4.82 10.12
CA ALA A 21 -24.27 -4.27 11.39
C ALA A 21 -23.17 -3.47 12.13
N ASN A 22 -21.91 -3.79 11.87
CA ASN A 22 -20.76 -3.28 12.63
C ASN A 22 -19.69 -2.65 11.73
N GLN A 23 -18.79 -3.48 11.19
CA GLN A 23 -17.55 -3.08 10.52
C GLN A 23 -17.77 -2.20 9.27
N TRP A 24 -18.77 -2.53 8.46
CA TRP A 24 -18.96 -1.81 7.19
C TRP A 24 -19.48 -0.39 7.35
N LYS A 25 -20.15 -0.09 8.45
CA LYS A 25 -20.52 1.29 8.78
C LYS A 25 -19.28 2.16 8.93
N ILE A 26 -18.24 1.62 9.59
CA ILE A 26 -16.96 2.31 9.79
C ILE A 26 -16.29 2.55 8.42
N PHE A 27 -16.30 1.55 7.54
CA PHE A 27 -15.73 1.69 6.20
C PHE A 27 -16.47 2.74 5.36
N ASP A 28 -17.80 2.81 5.45
CA ASP A 28 -18.59 3.84 4.78
C ASP A 28 -18.32 5.24 5.35
N GLU A 29 -18.19 5.40 6.65
CA GLU A 29 -17.79 6.67 7.26
C GLU A 29 -16.39 7.13 6.83
N ILE A 30 -15.42 6.20 6.75
CA ILE A 30 -14.06 6.49 6.27
C ILE A 30 -14.10 6.89 4.80
N LYS A 31 -14.86 6.16 3.98
CA LYS A 31 -15.06 6.45 2.55
C LYS A 31 -15.62 7.86 2.36
N ASP A 32 -16.71 8.18 3.05
CA ASP A 32 -17.40 9.46 2.89
C ASP A 32 -16.49 10.63 3.31
N PHE A 33 -15.75 10.48 4.43
CA PHE A 33 -14.77 11.45 4.87
C PHE A 33 -13.64 11.66 3.83
N ASN A 34 -13.07 10.58 3.32
CA ASN A 34 -11.99 10.68 2.33
C ASN A 34 -12.51 11.18 0.97
N GLN A 35 -13.74 10.83 0.58
CA GLN A 35 -14.35 11.37 -0.64
C GLN A 35 -14.52 12.89 -0.55
N GLU A 36 -14.97 13.40 0.59
CA GLU A 36 -15.06 14.83 0.84
C GLU A 36 -13.67 15.49 0.81
N LYS A 37 -12.67 14.89 1.46
CA LYS A 37 -11.28 15.37 1.47
C LYS A 37 -10.72 15.48 0.05
N VAL A 38 -10.90 14.45 -0.78
CA VAL A 38 -10.46 14.45 -2.19
C VAL A 38 -11.22 15.50 -2.99
N LEU A 39 -12.56 15.56 -2.89
CA LEU A 39 -13.37 16.57 -3.60
C LEU A 39 -12.92 17.99 -3.26
N ASN A 40 -12.72 18.28 -1.98
CA ASN A 40 -12.28 19.60 -1.52
C ASN A 40 -10.89 19.96 -2.07
N ALA A 41 -9.97 18.97 -2.21
CA ALA A 41 -8.67 19.19 -2.84
C ALA A 41 -8.79 19.56 -4.32
N PHE A 42 -9.68 18.91 -5.09
CA PHE A 42 -9.96 19.26 -6.49
C PHE A 42 -10.55 20.65 -6.63
N ILE A 43 -11.52 21.01 -5.79
CA ILE A 43 -12.14 22.34 -5.78
C ILE A 43 -11.11 23.43 -5.45
N ALA A 44 -10.32 23.21 -4.40
CA ALA A 44 -9.32 24.18 -3.96
C ALA A 44 -8.17 24.34 -4.97
N ALA A 45 -7.79 23.27 -5.68
CA ALA A 45 -6.81 23.34 -6.77
C ALA A 45 -7.38 23.99 -8.03
N GLY A 46 -8.70 24.18 -8.13
CA GLY A 46 -9.35 24.80 -9.29
C GLY A 46 -9.19 23.99 -10.57
N VAL A 47 -9.34 22.65 -10.48
CA VAL A 47 -9.20 21.76 -11.65
C VAL A 47 -10.23 22.09 -12.72
N GLN A 48 -9.79 22.20 -13.98
CA GLN A 48 -10.58 22.57 -15.15
C GLN A 48 -10.32 21.61 -16.30
N ASN A 49 -11.25 21.58 -17.28
CA ASN A 49 -11.09 20.75 -18.48
C ASN A 49 -9.80 21.04 -19.28
N SER A 50 -9.32 22.29 -19.26
CA SER A 50 -8.06 22.69 -19.89
C SER A 50 -6.83 21.97 -19.31
N HIS A 51 -6.89 21.51 -18.06
CA HIS A 51 -5.82 20.73 -17.41
C HIS A 51 -5.72 19.30 -17.94
N TYR A 52 -6.63 18.87 -18.80
CA TYR A 52 -6.55 17.56 -19.48
C TYR A 52 -5.84 17.63 -20.84
N THR A 53 -5.48 18.85 -21.29
CA THR A 53 -4.67 19.01 -22.48
C THR A 53 -3.24 18.57 -22.18
N TRP A 54 -2.74 17.57 -22.88
CA TRP A 54 -1.41 17.04 -22.63
C TRP A 54 -0.33 17.72 -23.46
N VAL A 55 0.89 17.73 -22.93
CA VAL A 55 2.08 18.32 -23.53
C VAL A 55 3.05 17.20 -23.89
N THR A 56 3.73 17.32 -25.02
CA THR A 56 4.68 16.31 -25.51
C THR A 56 6.12 16.67 -25.16
N GLY A 57 7.05 15.74 -25.44
CA GLY A 57 8.48 15.98 -25.31
C GLY A 57 8.91 16.20 -23.86
N TYR A 58 9.52 17.34 -23.59
CA TYR A 58 10.00 17.68 -22.25
C TYR A 58 8.89 17.84 -21.21
N GLY A 59 7.66 18.08 -21.64
CA GLY A 59 6.52 18.27 -20.73
C GLY A 59 6.60 19.53 -19.87
N TYR A 60 7.36 20.56 -20.31
CA TYR A 60 7.38 21.85 -19.64
C TYR A 60 6.03 22.56 -19.83
N ASP A 61 5.64 23.37 -18.86
CA ASP A 61 4.38 24.12 -18.85
C ASP A 61 3.11 23.24 -18.94
N ASP A 62 3.19 21.99 -18.50
CA ASP A 62 2.04 21.09 -18.38
C ASP A 62 1.24 21.44 -17.12
N LEU A 63 0.26 22.34 -17.29
CA LEU A 63 -0.61 22.81 -16.21
C LEU A 63 -1.40 21.66 -15.55
N GLY A 64 -1.73 20.63 -16.32
CA GLY A 64 -2.44 19.46 -15.80
C GLY A 64 -1.58 18.65 -14.84
N LYS A 65 -0.30 18.50 -15.14
CA LYS A 65 0.69 17.87 -14.27
C LYS A 65 0.82 18.60 -12.94
N GLU A 66 0.95 19.92 -12.98
CA GLU A 66 1.06 20.75 -11.78
C GLU A 66 -0.21 20.70 -10.92
N LYS A 67 -1.38 20.69 -11.56
CA LYS A 67 -2.66 20.55 -10.85
C LYS A 67 -2.84 19.16 -10.22
N LEU A 68 -2.36 18.11 -10.87
CA LEU A 68 -2.37 16.76 -10.31
C LEU A 68 -1.49 16.69 -9.05
N ASP A 69 -0.28 17.25 -9.10
CA ASP A 69 0.62 17.36 -7.95
C ASP A 69 -0.07 18.15 -6.80
N GLU A 70 -0.70 19.29 -7.11
CA GLU A 70 -1.42 20.10 -6.13
C GLU A 70 -2.59 19.33 -5.46
N VAL A 71 -3.39 18.59 -6.23
CA VAL A 71 -4.51 17.78 -5.70
C VAL A 71 -4.00 16.71 -4.73
N PHE A 72 -2.91 16.00 -5.08
CA PHE A 72 -2.31 15.00 -4.19
C PHE A 72 -1.74 15.64 -2.92
N ALA A 73 -0.98 16.74 -3.05
CA ALA A 73 -0.42 17.45 -1.90
C ALA A 73 -1.52 17.89 -0.92
N ARG A 74 -2.59 18.51 -1.42
CA ARG A 74 -3.74 18.95 -0.59
C ARG A 74 -4.45 17.77 0.08
N THR A 75 -4.68 16.69 -0.65
CA THR A 75 -5.38 15.50 -0.12
C THR A 75 -4.57 14.83 1.00
N PHE A 76 -3.26 14.75 0.85
CA PHE A 76 -2.37 14.13 1.82
C PHE A 76 -1.80 15.10 2.86
N ASN A 77 -2.35 16.32 2.94
CA ASN A 77 -1.87 17.37 3.86
C ASN A 77 -0.34 17.55 3.79
N ALA A 78 0.18 17.60 2.57
CA ALA A 78 1.59 17.75 2.24
C ALA A 78 1.86 19.14 1.64
N GLU A 79 3.11 19.62 1.75
CA GLU A 79 3.54 20.89 1.15
C GLU A 79 3.67 20.79 -0.38
N ALA A 80 4.09 19.60 -0.87
CA ALA A 80 4.25 19.30 -2.29
C ALA A 80 3.99 17.83 -2.59
N ALA A 81 3.73 17.53 -3.85
CA ALA A 81 3.72 16.15 -4.35
C ALA A 81 4.40 16.08 -5.74
N LEU A 82 4.80 14.87 -6.10
CA LEU A 82 5.34 14.49 -7.40
C LEU A 82 4.58 13.25 -7.87
N VAL A 83 3.69 13.42 -8.83
CA VAL A 83 2.83 12.35 -9.37
C VAL A 83 3.17 12.12 -10.83
N ARG A 84 3.82 10.98 -11.14
CA ARG A 84 4.44 10.80 -12.47
C ARG A 84 4.26 9.38 -12.99
N PRO A 85 3.95 9.22 -14.28
CA PRO A 85 4.02 7.92 -14.95
C PRO A 85 5.47 7.42 -15.10
N GLN A 86 6.47 8.30 -15.06
CA GLN A 86 7.89 7.95 -15.08
C GLN A 86 8.38 7.30 -13.79
N LEU A 87 7.68 7.44 -12.68
CA LEU A 87 7.85 6.61 -11.50
C LEU A 87 7.25 5.24 -11.80
N VAL A 88 8.02 4.34 -12.36
CA VAL A 88 7.54 3.07 -12.96
C VAL A 88 6.91 2.08 -11.97
N SER A 89 7.08 2.31 -10.67
CA SER A 89 6.51 1.48 -9.60
C SER A 89 6.56 2.20 -8.25
N GLY A 90 5.85 1.69 -7.25
CA GLY A 90 6.00 2.13 -5.86
C GLY A 90 7.44 1.99 -5.35
N THR A 91 8.12 0.87 -5.67
CA THR A 91 9.53 0.66 -5.32
C THR A 91 10.45 1.73 -5.92
N HIS A 92 10.18 2.17 -7.16
CA HIS A 92 10.93 3.28 -7.77
C HIS A 92 10.67 4.61 -7.06
N ALA A 93 9.42 4.91 -6.71
CA ALA A 93 9.10 6.12 -5.93
C ALA A 93 9.78 6.12 -4.56
N ILE A 94 9.76 4.98 -3.85
CA ILE A 94 10.47 4.79 -2.58
C ILE A 94 11.98 5.02 -2.76
N SER A 95 12.56 4.46 -3.82
CA SER A 95 13.98 4.66 -4.14
C SER A 95 14.31 6.12 -4.37
N CYS A 96 13.52 6.85 -5.16
CA CYS A 96 13.70 8.28 -5.40
C CYS A 96 13.54 9.10 -4.11
N ALA A 97 12.56 8.77 -3.27
CA ALA A 97 12.31 9.46 -2.01
C ALA A 97 13.47 9.28 -1.01
N ILE A 98 14.03 8.08 -0.90
CA ILE A 98 15.13 7.79 0.01
C ILE A 98 16.45 8.34 -0.56
N PHE A 99 16.87 7.87 -1.73
CA PHE A 99 18.21 8.14 -2.26
C PHE A 99 18.37 9.55 -2.84
N GLY A 100 17.29 10.22 -3.19
CA GLY A 100 17.30 11.66 -3.49
C GLY A 100 17.55 12.53 -2.24
N ASN A 101 17.28 12.02 -1.04
CA ASN A 101 17.44 12.77 0.21
C ASN A 101 18.64 12.31 1.07
N LEU A 102 19.46 11.40 0.55
CA LEU A 102 20.67 10.91 1.21
C LEU A 102 21.91 11.27 0.39
N ASN A 103 23.00 11.60 1.10
CA ASN A 103 24.31 11.82 0.53
C ASN A 103 25.24 10.66 0.89
N ALA A 104 26.34 10.51 0.16
CA ALA A 104 27.36 9.52 0.49
C ALA A 104 27.86 9.71 1.93
N GLY A 105 27.86 8.64 2.71
CA GLY A 105 28.23 8.63 4.13
C GLY A 105 27.06 8.88 5.09
N ASP A 106 25.86 9.19 4.60
CA ASP A 106 24.67 9.28 5.46
C ASP A 106 24.23 7.90 5.96
N SER A 107 23.52 7.89 7.08
CA SER A 107 22.94 6.67 7.65
C SER A 107 21.41 6.73 7.63
N PHE A 108 20.78 5.58 7.38
CA PHE A 108 19.33 5.43 7.47
C PHE A 108 18.92 4.13 8.15
N VAL A 109 17.74 4.13 8.75
CA VAL A 109 17.22 3.02 9.55
C VAL A 109 15.85 2.63 9.02
N ALA A 110 15.61 1.33 8.82
CA ALA A 110 14.27 0.79 8.57
C ALA A 110 13.67 0.20 9.85
N VAL A 111 12.39 0.47 10.10
CA VAL A 111 11.64 -0.15 11.19
C VAL A 111 10.82 -1.31 10.64
N GLY A 112 11.10 -2.50 11.14
CA GLY A 112 10.63 -3.76 10.59
C GLY A 112 11.42 -4.17 9.34
N LYS A 113 11.17 -5.39 8.89
CA LYS A 113 11.81 -5.93 7.69
C LYS A 113 11.16 -5.32 6.44
N PRO A 114 11.93 -4.69 5.54
CA PRO A 114 11.42 -4.26 4.24
C PRO A 114 10.97 -5.47 3.41
N TYR A 115 9.97 -5.27 2.53
CA TYR A 115 9.58 -6.33 1.61
C TYR A 115 10.72 -6.73 0.65
N ASP A 116 10.72 -7.97 0.17
CA ASP A 116 11.88 -8.63 -0.46
C ASP A 116 12.54 -7.80 -1.58
N THR A 117 11.75 -7.24 -2.50
CA THR A 117 12.29 -6.39 -3.58
C THR A 117 12.97 -5.14 -3.03
N LEU A 118 12.39 -4.51 -2.00
CA LEU A 118 12.95 -3.29 -1.39
C LEU A 118 14.21 -3.60 -0.58
N ALA A 119 14.28 -4.75 0.09
CA ALA A 119 15.49 -5.21 0.77
C ALA A 119 16.66 -5.34 -0.22
N THR A 120 16.41 -5.85 -1.44
CA THR A 120 17.40 -5.89 -2.52
C THR A 120 17.83 -4.50 -2.95
N VAL A 121 16.89 -3.54 -3.08
CA VAL A 121 17.19 -2.13 -3.41
C VAL A 121 18.05 -1.51 -2.33
N PHE A 122 17.73 -1.70 -1.05
CA PHE A 122 18.50 -1.16 0.06
C PHE A 122 19.93 -1.71 0.06
N LYS A 123 20.09 -3.02 -0.01
CA LYS A 123 21.41 -3.66 -0.05
C LYS A 123 22.29 -3.09 -1.16
N ARG A 124 21.80 -3.06 -2.41
CA ARG A 124 22.58 -2.60 -3.56
C ARG A 124 22.94 -1.11 -3.50
N ASN A 125 22.00 -0.27 -3.08
CA ASN A 125 22.22 1.17 -3.05
C ASN A 125 23.06 1.59 -1.85
N THR A 126 22.99 0.88 -0.73
CA THR A 126 23.88 1.08 0.42
C THR A 126 25.35 0.91 0.01
N GLU A 127 25.65 -0.19 -0.70
CA GLU A 127 27.00 -0.43 -1.23
C GLU A 127 27.39 0.65 -2.26
N LYS A 128 26.51 0.94 -3.23
CA LYS A 128 26.77 1.87 -4.35
C LYS A 128 27.03 3.31 -3.88
N TYR A 129 26.27 3.80 -2.92
CA TYR A 129 26.33 5.18 -2.45
C TYR A 129 27.11 5.36 -1.15
N ASN A 130 27.75 4.29 -0.66
CA ASN A 130 28.50 4.29 0.60
C ASN A 130 27.64 4.81 1.76
N LEU A 131 26.46 4.23 1.94
CA LEU A 131 25.53 4.56 3.03
C LEU A 131 25.69 3.59 4.19
N ASP A 132 25.31 4.02 5.39
CA ASP A 132 25.19 3.15 6.56
C ASP A 132 23.69 2.78 6.73
N TYR A 133 23.38 1.48 6.74
CA TYR A 133 22.02 0.98 6.83
C TYR A 133 21.85 -0.01 7.97
N SER A 134 20.78 0.15 8.73
CA SER A 134 20.39 -0.80 9.76
C SER A 134 18.87 -1.04 9.80
N GLU A 135 18.48 -2.17 10.37
CA GLU A 135 17.07 -2.57 10.53
C GLU A 135 16.74 -2.84 11.99
N VAL A 136 15.59 -2.33 12.44
CA VAL A 136 14.94 -2.74 13.68
C VAL A 136 14.03 -3.93 13.34
N SER A 137 14.64 -5.06 12.95
CA SER A 137 13.94 -6.21 12.36
C SER A 137 12.95 -6.89 13.31
N GLU A 138 13.18 -6.79 14.63
CA GLU A 138 12.28 -7.31 15.65
C GLU A 138 10.99 -6.49 15.81
N MET A 139 10.96 -5.25 15.30
CA MET A 139 9.79 -4.38 15.46
C MET A 139 8.59 -4.89 14.64
N SER A 140 7.49 -5.07 15.33
CA SER A 140 6.19 -5.44 14.75
C SER A 140 5.06 -4.71 15.48
N PRO A 141 3.86 -4.60 14.88
CA PRO A 141 2.70 -4.00 15.55
C PRO A 141 2.40 -4.63 16.91
N SER A 142 2.48 -5.96 17.04
CA SER A 142 2.24 -6.67 18.29
C SER A 142 3.32 -6.42 19.35
N LEU A 143 4.60 -6.39 18.96
CA LEU A 143 5.67 -6.01 19.87
C LEU A 143 5.48 -4.57 20.35
N LEU A 144 5.19 -3.64 19.44
CA LEU A 144 5.00 -2.24 19.78
C LEU A 144 3.87 -2.01 20.78
N GLU A 145 2.78 -2.80 20.69
CA GLU A 145 1.68 -2.75 21.67
C GLU A 145 2.11 -3.19 23.08
N SER A 146 3.06 -4.12 23.16
CA SER A 146 3.57 -4.61 24.45
C SER A 146 4.64 -3.70 25.07
N LEU A 147 5.21 -2.75 24.31
CA LEU A 147 6.29 -1.89 24.78
C LEU A 147 5.76 -0.63 25.46
N GLU A 148 6.27 -0.34 26.64
CA GLU A 148 6.18 0.99 27.26
C GLU A 148 7.08 2.00 26.51
N GLU A 149 6.77 3.29 26.60
CA GLU A 149 7.51 4.38 25.94
C GLU A 149 9.04 4.34 26.19
N SER A 150 9.42 4.07 27.44
CA SER A 150 10.84 3.99 27.83
C SER A 150 11.57 2.83 27.14
N ALA A 151 10.89 1.68 27.02
CA ALA A 151 11.42 0.50 26.36
C ALA A 151 11.52 0.72 24.85
N LEU A 152 10.53 1.37 24.24
CA LEU A 152 10.56 1.76 22.82
C LEU A 152 11.72 2.71 22.54
N ASN A 153 11.91 3.75 23.37
CA ASN A 153 13.03 4.67 23.23
C ASN A 153 14.36 3.92 23.31
N SER A 154 14.56 3.08 24.34
CA SER A 154 15.79 2.29 24.53
C SER A 154 16.04 1.30 23.40
N LEU A 155 15.00 0.77 22.77
CA LEU A 155 15.12 -0.07 21.57
C LEU A 155 15.62 0.75 20.39
N LEU A 156 14.97 1.89 20.10
CA LEU A 156 15.32 2.74 18.97
C LEU A 156 16.71 3.39 19.11
N GLU A 157 17.16 3.73 20.34
CA GLU A 157 18.50 4.26 20.62
C GLU A 157 19.65 3.33 20.22
N LYS A 158 19.38 2.03 20.05
CA LYS A 158 20.39 1.08 19.54
C LYS A 158 20.69 1.27 18.06
N TYR A 159 19.74 1.83 17.31
CA TYR A 159 19.79 1.96 15.85
C TYR A 159 19.84 3.41 15.38
N ILE A 160 19.17 4.32 16.09
CA ILE A 160 19.06 5.73 15.74
C ILE A 160 20.05 6.54 16.58
N SER A 161 20.85 7.36 15.92
CA SER A 161 21.79 8.30 16.54
C SER A 161 21.61 9.71 15.95
N ALA A 162 22.33 10.67 16.48
CA ALA A 162 22.38 12.03 15.92
C ALA A 162 22.91 12.09 14.47
N LYS A 163 23.55 11.02 13.99
CA LYS A 163 24.04 10.89 12.60
C LYS A 163 23.03 10.27 11.67
N THR A 164 21.97 9.64 12.18
CA THR A 164 20.94 9.01 11.36
C THR A 164 20.16 10.07 10.61
N LYS A 165 20.20 10.01 9.29
CA LYS A 165 19.57 11.02 8.43
C LYS A 165 18.11 10.72 8.15
N LEU A 166 17.76 9.43 7.96
CA LEU A 166 16.42 9.04 7.54
C LEU A 166 15.92 7.80 8.29
N LEU A 167 14.64 7.83 8.68
CA LEU A 167 13.89 6.71 9.21
C LEU A 167 12.88 6.27 8.17
N PHE A 168 12.96 5.01 7.76
CA PHE A 168 12.01 4.37 6.86
C PHE A 168 10.99 3.55 7.63
N LEU A 169 9.71 3.74 7.32
CA LEU A 169 8.59 3.01 7.90
C LEU A 169 7.79 2.36 6.77
N GLN A 170 7.57 1.05 6.84
CA GLN A 170 6.68 0.33 5.94
C GLN A 170 5.33 0.08 6.63
N ARG A 171 4.27 0.75 6.16
CA ARG A 171 2.93 0.65 6.76
C ARG A 171 2.32 -0.74 6.56
N SER A 172 2.35 -1.26 5.33
CA SER A 172 1.79 -2.56 4.98
C SER A 172 2.63 -3.74 5.51
N ARG A 173 2.01 -4.93 5.53
CA ARG A 173 2.66 -6.15 6.04
C ARG A 173 3.69 -6.78 5.11
N GLY A 174 3.64 -6.49 3.80
CA GLY A 174 4.39 -7.30 2.82
C GLY A 174 3.96 -8.77 2.88
N TYR A 175 4.92 -9.70 2.77
CA TYR A 175 4.68 -11.15 2.95
C TYR A 175 4.96 -11.62 4.39
N GLU A 176 4.66 -10.78 5.38
CA GLU A 176 4.83 -11.11 6.80
C GLU A 176 3.49 -11.51 7.43
N TRP A 177 3.54 -12.53 8.33
CA TRP A 177 2.39 -12.94 9.15
C TRP A 177 2.26 -12.00 10.34
N ARG A 178 1.84 -10.76 10.09
CA ARG A 178 1.60 -9.72 11.09
C ARG A 178 0.49 -8.78 10.63
N ASP A 179 -0.04 -7.97 11.53
CA ASP A 179 -0.88 -6.83 11.16
C ASP A 179 -0.06 -5.74 10.45
N SER A 180 -0.74 -4.91 9.67
CA SER A 180 -0.18 -3.65 9.16
C SER A 180 -0.19 -2.61 10.27
N TYR A 181 0.78 -1.68 10.24
CA TYR A 181 0.84 -0.64 11.25
C TYR A 181 -0.36 0.30 11.18
N ARG A 182 -1.00 0.53 12.34
CA ARG A 182 -1.95 1.63 12.54
C ARG A 182 -1.22 2.97 12.58
N LEU A 183 -1.94 4.05 12.28
CA LEU A 183 -1.33 5.39 12.32
C LEU A 183 -0.87 5.79 13.72
N ASP A 184 -1.61 5.46 14.77
CA ASP A 184 -1.20 5.71 16.15
C ASP A 184 0.09 4.96 16.54
N GLN A 185 0.29 3.76 16.00
CA GLN A 185 1.52 2.99 16.18
C GLN A 185 2.70 3.64 15.47
N LEU A 186 2.50 4.10 14.22
CA LEU A 186 3.51 4.86 13.48
C LEU A 186 3.85 6.17 14.20
N GLU A 187 2.84 6.90 14.70
CA GLU A 187 3.02 8.14 15.45
C GLU A 187 3.88 7.92 16.70
N ARG A 188 3.66 6.83 17.45
CA ARG A 188 4.50 6.46 18.59
C ARG A 188 5.98 6.25 18.19
N ILE A 189 6.22 5.52 17.11
CA ILE A 189 7.57 5.29 16.58
C ILE A 189 8.22 6.62 16.17
N ILE A 190 7.50 7.46 15.43
CA ILE A 190 7.96 8.77 14.96
C ILE A 190 8.33 9.66 16.14
N ASN A 191 7.45 9.77 17.13
CA ASN A 191 7.66 10.61 18.29
C ASN A 191 8.88 10.14 19.12
N SER A 192 9.04 8.82 19.29
CA SER A 192 10.20 8.25 19.97
C SER A 192 11.50 8.50 19.20
N ALA A 193 11.49 8.28 17.89
CA ALA A 193 12.65 8.53 17.03
C ALA A 193 13.08 10.02 17.03
N ARG A 194 12.12 10.94 17.02
CA ARG A 194 12.38 12.39 17.05
C ARG A 194 12.90 12.89 18.42
N LYS A 195 12.59 12.19 19.52
CA LYS A 195 13.23 12.47 20.81
C LYS A 195 14.73 12.17 20.78
N ILE A 196 15.13 11.12 20.03
CA ILE A 196 16.53 10.74 19.86
C ILE A 196 17.23 11.67 18.86
N ASN A 197 16.59 11.93 17.72
CA ASN A 197 17.12 12.81 16.68
C ASN A 197 16.03 13.71 16.09
N PRO A 198 15.90 14.97 16.54
CA PRO A 198 14.90 15.91 16.03
C PRO A 198 15.06 16.29 14.54
N GLY A 199 16.27 16.11 13.98
CA GLY A 199 16.58 16.39 12.57
C GLY A 199 16.33 15.24 11.61
N LEU A 200 15.75 14.14 12.10
CA LEU A 200 15.49 12.94 11.33
C LEU A 200 14.41 13.16 10.25
N ILE A 201 14.71 12.77 9.02
CA ILE A 201 13.69 12.68 7.96
C ILE A 201 12.89 11.41 8.19
N VAL A 202 11.57 11.52 8.35
CA VAL A 202 10.67 10.38 8.48
C VAL A 202 9.97 10.12 7.15
N PHE A 203 10.25 8.98 6.56
CA PHE A 203 9.63 8.54 5.31
C PHE A 203 8.78 7.29 5.54
N THR A 204 7.51 7.33 5.09
CA THR A 204 6.59 6.19 5.18
C THR A 204 6.20 5.68 3.79
N ASP A 205 6.47 4.41 3.52
CA ASP A 205 5.83 3.66 2.44
C ASP A 205 4.35 3.47 2.78
N ASN A 206 3.48 4.18 2.06
CA ASN A 206 2.05 4.20 2.30
C ASN A 206 1.26 3.23 1.39
N CYS A 207 1.95 2.44 0.55
CA CYS A 207 1.30 1.46 -0.33
C CYS A 207 0.30 0.60 0.42
N TYR A 208 -0.89 0.41 -0.15
CA TYR A 208 -2.04 -0.32 0.40
C TYR A 208 -2.76 0.37 1.56
N GLY A 209 -2.16 1.41 2.17
CA GLY A 209 -2.73 2.11 3.32
C GLY A 209 -3.56 3.33 2.97
N GLU A 210 -3.39 3.89 1.78
CA GLU A 210 -4.08 5.11 1.38
C GLU A 210 -5.60 4.95 1.46
N PHE A 211 -6.27 5.92 2.07
CA PHE A 211 -7.72 5.97 2.26
C PHE A 211 -8.33 4.85 3.11
N THR A 212 -7.53 4.02 3.76
CA THR A 212 -8.04 3.01 4.72
C THR A 212 -8.40 3.60 6.08
N GLN A 213 -7.93 4.81 6.37
CA GLN A 213 -8.23 5.61 7.57
C GLN A 213 -8.55 7.05 7.17
N LYS A 214 -9.04 7.87 8.11
CA LYS A 214 -9.36 9.30 7.86
C LYS A 214 -8.10 10.17 7.71
N LYS A 215 -7.00 9.79 8.37
CA LYS A 215 -5.70 10.46 8.31
C LYS A 215 -4.73 9.67 7.43
N GLU A 216 -3.66 10.36 7.03
CA GLU A 216 -2.52 9.78 6.32
C GLU A 216 -1.23 9.99 7.15
N PRO A 217 -0.12 9.27 6.84
CA PRO A 217 1.09 9.37 7.66
C PRO A 217 1.69 10.77 7.75
N THR A 218 1.49 11.63 6.77
CA THR A 218 1.88 13.06 6.81
C THR A 218 1.19 13.84 7.94
N GLU A 219 -0.02 13.44 8.32
CA GLU A 219 -0.81 14.08 9.38
C GLU A 219 -0.42 13.62 10.80
N ILE A 220 0.48 12.64 10.89
CA ILE A 220 0.99 12.09 12.15
C ILE A 220 2.52 12.21 12.29
N GLY A 221 3.13 13.05 11.46
CA GLY A 221 4.54 13.43 11.58
C GLY A 221 5.51 12.81 10.57
N ALA A 222 5.06 12.07 9.57
CA ALA A 222 5.90 11.69 8.43
C ALA A 222 6.23 12.93 7.58
N ASP A 223 7.50 13.08 7.22
CA ASP A 223 7.98 14.17 6.35
C ASP A 223 7.75 13.87 4.87
N LEU A 224 7.77 12.58 4.50
CA LEU A 224 7.53 12.08 3.16
C LEU A 224 6.67 10.81 3.21
N ILE A 225 5.84 10.65 2.20
CA ILE A 225 5.14 9.40 1.87
C ILE A 225 5.33 9.09 0.40
N ALA A 226 5.23 7.82 0.03
CA ALA A 226 5.17 7.39 -1.35
C ALA A 226 4.23 6.19 -1.52
N GLY A 227 3.72 6.01 -2.73
CA GLY A 227 2.89 4.87 -3.07
C GLY A 227 2.71 4.72 -4.59
N SER A 228 2.13 3.59 -4.99
CA SER A 228 1.92 3.23 -6.39
C SER A 228 0.54 3.62 -6.87
N LEU A 229 0.45 4.16 -8.10
CA LEU A 229 -0.83 4.49 -8.73
C LEU A 229 -1.56 3.27 -9.31
N ILE A 230 -0.92 2.12 -9.44
CA ILE A 230 -1.62 0.87 -9.77
C ILE A 230 -2.23 0.19 -8.53
N LYS A 231 -2.18 0.86 -7.37
CA LYS A 231 -2.77 0.46 -6.09
C LYS A 231 -3.90 1.42 -5.71
N ASN A 232 -4.12 1.61 -4.42
CA ASN A 232 -5.22 2.40 -3.88
C ASN A 232 -5.45 3.75 -4.58
N PRO A 233 -4.43 4.64 -4.74
CA PRO A 233 -4.67 5.99 -5.24
C PRO A 233 -5.09 6.06 -6.72
N GLY A 234 -4.82 5.01 -7.49
CA GLY A 234 -5.21 4.97 -8.90
C GLY A 234 -6.63 4.48 -9.15
N GLY A 235 -7.37 4.05 -8.10
CA GLY A 235 -8.77 3.66 -8.22
C GLY A 235 -9.04 2.52 -9.23
N GLY A 236 -8.02 1.70 -9.53
CA GLY A 236 -8.12 0.57 -10.45
C GLY A 236 -8.15 0.93 -11.94
N ILE A 237 -7.94 2.19 -12.31
CA ILE A 237 -7.96 2.61 -13.73
C ILE A 237 -6.64 3.23 -14.20
N VAL A 238 -5.73 3.54 -13.31
CA VAL A 238 -4.42 4.12 -13.67
C VAL A 238 -3.46 3.02 -14.08
N ALA A 239 -2.98 3.10 -15.31
CA ALA A 239 -2.19 2.03 -15.93
C ALA A 239 -0.73 1.97 -15.44
N ALA A 240 -0.17 3.06 -14.92
CA ALA A 240 1.22 3.13 -14.49
C ALA A 240 1.45 4.35 -13.59
N GLY A 241 2.61 4.38 -12.94
CA GLY A 241 3.04 5.53 -12.18
C GLY A 241 3.00 5.33 -10.68
N ALA A 242 3.49 6.36 -10.01
CA ALA A 242 3.54 6.44 -8.55
C ALA A 242 3.50 7.89 -8.10
N TYR A 243 3.40 8.09 -6.79
CA TYR A 243 3.46 9.40 -6.17
C TYR A 243 4.49 9.46 -5.04
N ILE A 244 5.01 10.65 -4.80
CA ILE A 244 5.77 11.04 -3.61
C ILE A 244 5.13 12.32 -3.10
N ALA A 245 4.82 12.43 -1.81
CA ALA A 245 4.23 13.64 -1.23
C ALA A 245 4.81 13.92 0.16
N GLY A 246 4.92 15.18 0.54
CA GLY A 246 5.47 15.60 1.84
C GLY A 246 6.03 17.00 1.83
N LYS A 247 7.13 17.22 2.57
CA LYS A 247 7.83 18.50 2.62
C LYS A 247 8.44 18.84 1.27
N SER A 248 8.29 20.10 0.86
CA SER A 248 8.66 20.58 -0.48
C SER A 248 10.11 20.32 -0.85
N ASP A 249 11.06 20.56 0.08
CA ASP A 249 12.48 20.32 -0.18
C ASP A 249 12.78 18.84 -0.45
N TYR A 250 12.16 17.94 0.29
CA TYR A 250 12.39 16.51 0.11
C TYR A 250 11.72 15.96 -1.15
N VAL A 251 10.55 16.47 -1.51
CA VAL A 251 9.89 16.15 -2.79
C VAL A 251 10.72 16.67 -3.97
N LYS A 252 11.28 17.88 -3.87
CA LYS A 252 12.19 18.44 -4.87
C LYS A 252 13.41 17.57 -5.08
N ASN A 253 14.10 17.16 -4.00
CA ASN A 253 15.26 16.27 -4.09
C ASN A 253 14.92 14.93 -4.75
N ALA A 254 13.77 14.34 -4.43
CA ALA A 254 13.28 13.13 -5.08
C ALA A 254 13.00 13.34 -6.58
N ALA A 255 12.46 14.49 -6.97
CA ALA A 255 12.20 14.83 -8.37
C ALA A 255 13.51 15.03 -9.15
N GLU A 256 14.53 15.64 -8.55
CA GLU A 256 15.86 15.78 -9.16
C GLU A 256 16.58 14.44 -9.30
N PHE A 257 16.36 13.51 -8.36
CA PHE A 257 16.87 12.15 -8.46
C PHE A 257 16.16 11.34 -9.55
N LEU A 258 14.85 11.55 -9.73
CA LEU A 258 14.06 10.92 -10.80
C LEU A 258 14.52 11.36 -12.20
N THR A 259 14.78 12.64 -12.37
CA THR A 259 15.06 13.26 -13.69
C THR A 259 16.57 13.60 -13.81
N ALA A 260 16.92 14.81 -13.38
CA ALA A 260 18.29 15.26 -13.22
C ALA A 260 18.32 16.52 -12.33
N PRO A 261 19.44 16.83 -11.67
CA PRO A 261 19.62 18.08 -10.95
C PRO A 261 19.32 19.29 -11.84
N GLY A 262 18.48 20.20 -11.35
CA GLY A 262 18.05 21.39 -12.06
C GLY A 262 16.87 21.20 -13.02
N ILE A 263 16.46 19.97 -13.35
CA ILE A 263 15.23 19.67 -14.12
C ILE A 263 14.09 19.38 -13.13
N GLY A 264 14.29 18.44 -12.24
CA GLY A 264 13.34 18.11 -11.17
C GLY A 264 11.92 17.82 -11.69
N ALA A 265 10.92 18.38 -11.01
CA ALA A 265 9.51 18.18 -11.29
C ALA A 265 9.03 18.82 -12.62
N HIS A 266 9.80 19.72 -13.22
CA HIS A 266 9.42 20.38 -14.49
C HIS A 266 9.48 19.42 -15.69
N GLY A 267 10.41 18.46 -15.69
CA GLY A 267 10.59 17.51 -16.78
C GLY A 267 9.61 16.32 -16.73
N GLY A 268 9.36 15.76 -17.91
CA GLY A 268 8.56 14.56 -18.10
C GLY A 268 7.12 14.85 -18.56
N CYS A 269 6.78 14.35 -19.75
CA CYS A 269 5.40 14.45 -20.24
C CYS A 269 4.50 13.39 -19.57
N MET A 270 3.20 13.68 -19.50
CA MET A 270 2.22 12.84 -18.79
C MET A 270 1.61 11.74 -19.66
N PHE A 271 2.00 11.61 -20.95
CA PHE A 271 1.48 10.61 -21.89
C PHE A 271 -0.06 10.53 -21.94
N ASP A 272 -0.74 11.67 -21.88
CA ASP A 272 -2.22 11.77 -21.80
C ASP A 272 -2.85 11.07 -20.59
N GLN A 273 -2.07 10.82 -19.53
CA GLN A 273 -2.55 10.10 -18.34
C GLN A 273 -3.18 11.02 -17.27
N THR A 274 -3.00 12.33 -17.35
CA THR A 274 -3.44 13.28 -16.31
C THR A 274 -4.92 13.11 -15.96
N ARG A 275 -5.81 13.01 -16.96
CA ARG A 275 -7.25 12.83 -16.75
C ARG A 275 -7.54 11.50 -16.04
N ILE A 276 -6.90 10.42 -16.47
CA ILE A 276 -7.10 9.08 -15.89
C ILE A 276 -6.59 9.04 -14.45
N MET A 277 -5.42 9.66 -14.18
CA MET A 277 -4.86 9.75 -12.84
C MET A 277 -5.75 10.57 -11.90
N MET A 278 -6.28 11.70 -12.36
CA MET A 278 -7.23 12.50 -11.58
C MET A 278 -8.54 11.74 -11.33
N GLN A 279 -9.10 11.09 -12.34
CA GLN A 279 -10.33 10.31 -12.20
C GLN A 279 -10.14 9.11 -11.26
N GLY A 280 -9.04 8.38 -11.41
CA GLY A 280 -8.68 7.26 -10.53
C GLY A 280 -8.54 7.70 -9.07
N PHE A 281 -7.85 8.82 -8.85
CA PHE A 281 -7.67 9.37 -7.51
C PHE A 281 -9.00 9.82 -6.89
N PHE A 282 -9.89 10.42 -7.70
CA PHE A 282 -11.23 10.79 -7.25
C PHE A 282 -12.07 9.56 -6.84
N MET A 283 -11.92 8.44 -7.54
CA MET A 283 -12.63 7.19 -7.27
C MET A 283 -12.00 6.38 -6.13
N ALA A 284 -10.76 6.63 -5.78
CA ALA A 284 -9.98 5.81 -4.86
C ALA A 284 -10.67 5.54 -3.50
N PRO A 285 -11.30 6.52 -2.81
CA PRO A 285 -12.00 6.24 -1.55
C PRO A 285 -13.11 5.21 -1.67
N LEU A 286 -13.88 5.24 -2.77
CA LEU A 286 -14.92 4.25 -3.08
C LEU A 286 -14.30 2.86 -3.28
N ILE A 287 -13.29 2.76 -4.13
CA ILE A 287 -12.67 1.48 -4.48
C ILE A 287 -11.99 0.84 -3.26
N VAL A 288 -11.31 1.63 -2.43
CA VAL A 288 -10.72 1.14 -1.17
C VAL A 288 -11.80 0.61 -0.21
N SER A 289 -12.94 1.29 -0.08
CA SER A 289 -14.05 0.80 0.73
C SER A 289 -14.60 -0.54 0.23
N GLU A 290 -14.76 -0.70 -1.09
CA GLU A 290 -15.20 -1.96 -1.69
C GLU A 290 -14.20 -3.10 -1.41
N ALA A 291 -12.89 -2.82 -1.53
CA ALA A 291 -11.83 -3.77 -1.19
C ALA A 291 -11.87 -4.16 0.30
N LEU A 292 -11.99 -3.20 1.22
CA LEU A 292 -12.08 -3.45 2.67
C LEU A 292 -13.30 -4.33 3.02
N LYS A 293 -14.46 -4.06 2.40
CA LYS A 293 -15.67 -4.88 2.57
C LYS A 293 -15.44 -6.31 2.06
N GLY A 294 -14.80 -6.45 0.90
CA GLY A 294 -14.48 -7.75 0.33
C GLY A 294 -13.53 -8.56 1.22
N MET A 295 -12.45 -7.93 1.68
CA MET A 295 -11.46 -8.60 2.52
C MET A 295 -11.99 -8.94 3.92
N SER A 296 -12.85 -8.10 4.51
CA SER A 296 -13.50 -8.44 5.78
C SER A 296 -14.46 -9.62 5.65
N LEU A 297 -15.19 -9.72 4.52
CA LEU A 297 -16.02 -10.89 4.22
C LEU A 297 -15.16 -12.15 4.05
N ALA A 298 -14.02 -12.06 3.36
CA ALA A 298 -13.10 -13.18 3.22
C ALA A 298 -12.63 -13.68 4.58
N ALA A 299 -12.14 -12.77 5.46
CA ALA A 299 -11.74 -13.12 6.82
C ALA A 299 -12.85 -13.85 7.57
N LYS A 300 -14.07 -13.28 7.58
CA LYS A 300 -15.22 -13.86 8.30
C LYS A 300 -15.59 -15.24 7.81
N VAL A 301 -15.52 -15.46 6.50
CA VAL A 301 -15.79 -16.77 5.91
C VAL A 301 -14.72 -17.80 6.27
N PHE A 302 -13.43 -17.43 6.21
CA PHE A 302 -12.35 -18.35 6.59
C PHE A 302 -12.35 -18.66 8.10
N GLU A 303 -12.66 -17.69 8.95
CA GLU A 303 -12.85 -17.88 10.40
C GLU A 303 -13.97 -18.89 10.71
N PHE A 304 -15.06 -18.92 9.92
CA PHE A 304 -16.12 -19.92 10.05
C PHE A 304 -15.60 -21.35 9.92
N PHE A 305 -14.57 -21.56 9.09
CA PHE A 305 -13.90 -22.85 8.91
C PHE A 305 -12.68 -23.04 9.85
N SER A 306 -12.52 -22.18 10.86
CA SER A 306 -11.38 -22.21 11.80
C SER A 306 -10.02 -22.06 11.12
N VAL A 307 -9.97 -21.37 9.97
CA VAL A 307 -8.72 -21.00 9.29
C VAL A 307 -8.23 -19.68 9.87
N GLU A 308 -6.96 -19.66 10.29
CA GLU A 308 -6.33 -18.45 10.84
C GLU A 308 -6.22 -17.36 9.78
N THR A 309 -6.63 -16.13 10.13
CA THR A 309 -6.58 -14.95 9.26
C THR A 309 -6.04 -13.72 10.00
N ILE A 310 -5.30 -12.87 9.31
CA ILE A 310 -4.83 -11.57 9.81
C ILE A 310 -5.09 -10.50 8.73
N PRO A 311 -5.77 -9.39 9.07
CA PRO A 311 -6.45 -9.13 10.34
C PRO A 311 -7.70 -10.01 10.50
N ALA A 312 -8.19 -10.14 11.72
CA ALA A 312 -9.47 -10.78 11.99
C ALA A 312 -10.62 -9.99 11.34
N SER A 313 -11.76 -10.64 11.10
CA SER A 313 -12.89 -10.03 10.40
C SER A 313 -13.45 -8.77 11.05
N ASN A 314 -13.35 -8.68 12.38
CA ASN A 314 -13.81 -7.55 13.20
C ASN A 314 -12.68 -6.58 13.61
N ALA A 315 -11.44 -6.80 13.18
CA ALA A 315 -10.32 -5.93 13.48
C ALA A 315 -10.33 -4.66 12.63
N GLU A 316 -9.70 -3.61 13.12
CA GLU A 316 -9.39 -2.42 12.35
C GLU A 316 -8.48 -2.80 11.16
N ARG A 317 -8.73 -2.19 10.00
CA ARG A 317 -7.96 -2.45 8.79
C ARG A 317 -7.12 -1.25 8.40
N ASN A 318 -5.83 -1.51 8.21
CA ASN A 318 -4.83 -0.48 7.90
C ASN A 318 -4.22 -0.65 6.51
N ASP A 319 -4.66 -1.70 5.81
CA ASP A 319 -4.41 -1.98 4.40
C ASP A 319 -5.60 -2.77 3.79
N ILE A 320 -5.53 -3.02 2.48
CA ILE A 320 -6.53 -3.79 1.73
C ILE A 320 -6.15 -5.26 1.57
N ILE A 321 -5.27 -5.79 2.42
CA ILE A 321 -4.74 -7.16 2.33
C ILE A 321 -5.39 -8.04 3.40
N GLN A 322 -5.74 -9.26 3.03
CA GLN A 322 -6.16 -10.33 3.92
C GLN A 322 -5.16 -11.48 3.85
N ALA A 323 -4.37 -11.68 4.87
CA ALA A 323 -3.52 -12.86 5.00
C ALA A 323 -4.33 -14.05 5.53
N ILE A 324 -4.16 -15.22 4.91
CA ILE A 324 -4.88 -16.46 5.20
C ILE A 324 -3.86 -17.59 5.31
N LYS A 325 -3.86 -18.30 6.43
CA LYS A 325 -2.89 -19.37 6.70
C LYS A 325 -3.44 -20.71 6.24
N PHE A 326 -2.96 -21.21 5.11
CA PHE A 326 -3.42 -22.46 4.54
C PHE A 326 -2.73 -23.70 5.15
N GLY A 327 -1.51 -23.56 5.64
CA GLY A 327 -0.75 -24.64 6.25
C GLY A 327 -0.32 -25.77 5.28
N SER A 328 -0.62 -25.62 3.98
CA SER A 328 -0.26 -26.59 2.92
C SER A 328 -0.02 -25.85 1.62
N LYS A 329 1.02 -26.28 0.89
CA LYS A 329 1.37 -25.79 -0.44
C LYS A 329 0.22 -25.98 -1.43
N GLU A 330 -0.40 -27.15 -1.43
CA GLU A 330 -1.48 -27.52 -2.33
C GLU A 330 -2.71 -26.62 -2.13
N LYS A 331 -3.10 -26.37 -0.88
CA LYS A 331 -4.23 -25.49 -0.56
C LYS A 331 -3.98 -24.05 -1.01
N LEU A 332 -2.76 -23.52 -0.82
CA LEU A 332 -2.39 -22.20 -1.31
C LEU A 332 -2.46 -22.13 -2.83
N ILE A 333 -1.94 -23.12 -3.53
CA ILE A 333 -1.99 -23.20 -5.00
C ILE A 333 -3.44 -23.27 -5.48
N ASP A 334 -4.27 -24.14 -4.90
CA ASP A 334 -5.65 -24.31 -5.30
C ASP A 334 -6.48 -23.05 -5.01
N PHE A 335 -6.24 -22.36 -3.90
CA PHE A 335 -6.82 -21.07 -3.60
C PHE A 335 -6.50 -20.04 -4.71
N CYS A 336 -5.23 -19.88 -5.09
CA CYS A 336 -4.82 -18.96 -6.15
C CYS A 336 -5.45 -19.34 -7.49
N ARG A 337 -5.57 -20.63 -7.83
CA ARG A 337 -6.23 -21.10 -9.04
C ARG A 337 -7.71 -20.75 -9.09
N VAL A 338 -8.42 -20.89 -7.97
CA VAL A 338 -9.84 -20.49 -7.87
C VAL A 338 -9.98 -18.98 -8.04
N VAL A 339 -9.12 -18.18 -7.42
CA VAL A 339 -9.12 -16.73 -7.61
C VAL A 339 -8.88 -16.40 -9.08
N GLN A 340 -7.84 -16.96 -9.72
CA GLN A 340 -7.53 -16.71 -11.14
C GLN A 340 -8.72 -17.05 -12.05
N SER A 341 -9.32 -18.23 -11.88
CA SER A 341 -10.45 -18.67 -12.71
C SER A 341 -11.73 -17.85 -12.50
N SER A 342 -11.76 -17.02 -11.46
CA SER A 342 -12.88 -16.13 -11.10
C SER A 342 -12.63 -14.66 -11.46
N CYS A 343 -11.50 -14.35 -12.08
CA CYS A 343 -11.13 -13.00 -12.52
C CYS A 343 -11.64 -12.72 -13.95
N PRO A 344 -11.82 -11.43 -14.34
CA PRO A 344 -12.33 -11.07 -15.67
C PRO A 344 -11.32 -11.31 -16.79
N ILE A 345 -10.03 -11.22 -16.49
CA ILE A 345 -8.94 -11.37 -17.44
C ILE A 345 -8.17 -12.66 -17.15
N ASN A 346 -7.76 -13.38 -18.19
CA ASN A 346 -6.93 -14.58 -18.08
C ASN A 346 -7.52 -15.71 -17.22
N SER A 347 -8.85 -15.75 -17.03
CA SER A 347 -9.51 -16.78 -16.21
C SER A 347 -9.31 -18.21 -16.69
N MET A 348 -8.92 -18.40 -17.95
CA MET A 348 -8.61 -19.70 -18.56
C MET A 348 -7.24 -20.26 -18.17
N PHE A 349 -6.35 -19.44 -17.62
CA PHE A 349 -5.02 -19.88 -17.20
C PHE A 349 -5.02 -20.39 -15.77
N SER A 350 -4.17 -21.37 -15.51
CA SER A 350 -3.96 -21.90 -14.16
C SER A 350 -2.59 -21.45 -13.67
N PRO A 351 -2.50 -20.62 -12.63
CA PRO A 351 -1.21 -20.18 -12.11
C PRO A 351 -0.42 -21.35 -11.53
N ILE A 352 0.89 -21.25 -11.66
CA ILE A 352 1.88 -22.14 -11.06
C ILE A 352 2.90 -21.32 -10.30
N PRO A 353 3.51 -21.87 -9.23
CA PRO A 353 4.65 -21.22 -8.58
C PRO A 353 5.80 -21.02 -9.54
N ASP A 354 6.41 -19.83 -9.51
CA ASP A 354 7.55 -19.49 -10.37
C ASP A 354 8.55 -18.60 -9.63
N GLU A 355 9.78 -18.53 -10.15
CA GLU A 355 10.80 -17.62 -9.66
C GLU A 355 10.50 -16.21 -10.13
N ILE A 356 10.41 -15.27 -9.18
CA ILE A 356 10.11 -13.87 -9.47
C ILE A 356 11.31 -13.02 -9.05
N SER A 357 11.73 -12.14 -9.94
CA SER A 357 12.88 -11.25 -9.68
C SER A 357 12.69 -10.43 -8.40
N GLY A 358 13.64 -10.55 -7.48
CA GLY A 358 13.63 -9.86 -6.20
C GLY A 358 13.01 -10.64 -5.04
N TYR A 359 12.64 -11.90 -5.25
CA TYR A 359 12.17 -12.83 -4.21
C TYR A 359 13.11 -14.01 -4.07
N ASP A 360 13.30 -14.50 -2.84
CA ASP A 360 14.15 -15.67 -2.55
C ASP A 360 13.38 -17.00 -2.76
N ASP A 361 12.07 -16.98 -2.52
CA ASP A 361 11.19 -18.13 -2.70
C ASP A 361 10.43 -18.05 -4.02
N GLN A 362 10.02 -19.20 -4.55
CA GLN A 362 8.99 -19.22 -5.60
C GLN A 362 7.71 -18.57 -5.08
N VAL A 363 7.04 -17.80 -5.93
CA VAL A 363 5.76 -17.17 -5.59
C VAL A 363 4.69 -17.66 -6.56
N ILE A 364 3.50 -17.97 -6.05
CA ILE A 364 2.32 -18.14 -6.88
C ILE A 364 1.54 -16.83 -6.92
N MET A 365 1.15 -16.38 -8.12
CA MET A 365 0.36 -15.17 -8.32
C MET A 365 -0.89 -15.47 -9.13
N ALA A 366 -2.04 -15.05 -8.61
CA ALA A 366 -3.32 -15.06 -9.29
C ALA A 366 -3.78 -13.61 -9.44
N SER A 367 -3.73 -13.11 -10.67
CA SER A 367 -4.14 -11.75 -11.02
C SER A 367 -4.76 -11.75 -12.41
N GLY A 368 -6.06 -11.55 -12.46
CA GLY A 368 -6.81 -11.34 -13.70
C GLY A 368 -7.32 -9.91 -13.75
N SER A 369 -6.40 -8.96 -13.59
CA SER A 369 -6.62 -7.52 -13.51
C SER A 369 -6.51 -6.86 -14.88
N PHE A 370 -7.21 -5.74 -15.07
CA PHE A 370 -7.11 -4.89 -16.26
C PHE A 370 -5.77 -4.13 -16.32
N VAL A 371 -5.20 -3.83 -15.15
CA VAL A 371 -3.87 -3.24 -15.00
C VAL A 371 -2.95 -4.31 -14.42
N GLU A 372 -1.94 -4.72 -15.17
CA GLU A 372 -1.00 -5.75 -14.74
C GLU A 372 -0.31 -5.37 -13.43
N GLY A 373 -0.33 -6.28 -12.45
CA GLY A 373 0.26 -6.05 -11.13
C GLY A 373 -0.56 -5.14 -10.21
N SER A 374 -1.77 -4.73 -10.62
CA SER A 374 -2.68 -3.94 -9.78
C SER A 374 -3.19 -4.79 -8.61
N SER A 375 -2.88 -4.35 -7.41
CA SER A 375 -3.34 -5.00 -6.18
C SER A 375 -4.56 -4.33 -5.53
N VAL A 376 -5.03 -3.20 -6.09
CA VAL A 376 -6.36 -2.66 -5.75
C VAL A 376 -7.46 -3.39 -6.52
N GLU A 377 -7.13 -3.99 -7.68
CA GLU A 377 -7.95 -5.01 -8.31
C GLU A 377 -7.81 -6.33 -7.54
N LEU A 378 -8.81 -7.22 -7.68
CA LEU A 378 -8.80 -8.46 -6.94
C LEU A 378 -7.65 -9.38 -7.39
N SER A 379 -6.78 -9.74 -6.46
CA SER A 379 -5.67 -10.63 -6.68
C SER A 379 -5.37 -11.48 -5.45
N ALA A 380 -4.64 -12.56 -5.64
CA ALA A 380 -4.12 -13.40 -4.58
C ALA A 380 -2.71 -13.87 -4.93
N ASP A 381 -1.82 -13.83 -3.96
CA ASP A 381 -0.46 -14.30 -4.13
C ASP A 381 0.06 -14.93 -2.83
N GLY A 382 1.21 -15.59 -2.92
CA GLY A 382 1.87 -16.10 -1.74
C GLY A 382 3.19 -16.80 -2.07
N PRO A 383 4.23 -16.57 -1.23
CA PRO A 383 5.49 -17.30 -1.35
C PRO A 383 5.28 -18.77 -0.97
N ILE A 384 5.97 -19.66 -1.69
CA ILE A 384 5.92 -21.10 -1.45
C ILE A 384 6.88 -21.48 -0.33
N ARG A 385 6.53 -21.07 0.87
CA ARG A 385 7.26 -21.38 2.12
C ARG A 385 6.29 -21.59 3.27
N GLU A 386 6.68 -22.37 4.26
CA GLU A 386 5.88 -22.55 5.47
C GLU A 386 5.67 -21.24 6.22
N PRO A 387 4.49 -21.00 6.79
CA PRO A 387 3.34 -21.92 6.90
C PRO A 387 2.31 -21.81 5.75
N TYR A 388 2.72 -21.44 4.53
CA TYR A 388 1.91 -21.34 3.32
C TYR A 388 0.75 -20.36 3.48
N ILE A 389 1.10 -19.07 3.51
CA ILE A 389 0.18 -17.97 3.68
C ILE A 389 -0.21 -17.44 2.30
N GLY A 390 -1.51 -17.32 2.05
CA GLY A 390 -2.04 -16.60 0.89
C GLY A 390 -2.41 -15.17 1.28
N TYR A 391 -2.05 -14.22 0.43
CA TYR A 391 -2.37 -12.81 0.56
C TYR A 391 -3.44 -12.46 -0.48
N PHE A 392 -4.66 -12.35 0.00
CA PHE A 392 -5.83 -11.98 -0.81
C PHE A 392 -6.05 -10.48 -0.67
N GLN A 393 -6.23 -9.76 -1.78
CA GLN A 393 -6.18 -8.31 -1.72
C GLN A 393 -7.04 -7.65 -2.80
N GLY A 394 -7.47 -6.40 -2.51
CA GLY A 394 -8.17 -5.56 -3.45
C GLY A 394 -9.62 -5.94 -3.71
N GLY A 395 -10.09 -5.57 -4.87
CA GLY A 395 -11.45 -5.78 -5.36
C GLY A 395 -12.13 -4.48 -5.72
N LEU A 396 -12.23 -4.18 -7.02
CA LEU A 396 -12.92 -2.98 -7.53
C LEU A 396 -14.41 -2.96 -7.18
N SER A 397 -14.97 -4.11 -6.87
CA SER A 397 -16.36 -4.27 -6.50
C SER A 397 -16.51 -5.37 -5.47
N TYR A 398 -17.14 -5.04 -4.35
CA TYR A 398 -17.55 -6.02 -3.35
C TYR A 398 -18.35 -7.20 -3.95
N SER A 399 -19.22 -6.91 -4.90
CA SER A 399 -20.02 -7.95 -5.56
C SER A 399 -19.16 -8.99 -6.29
N HIS A 400 -18.09 -8.56 -6.98
CA HIS A 400 -17.12 -9.48 -7.59
C HIS A 400 -16.38 -10.29 -6.54
N THR A 401 -15.82 -9.64 -5.51
CA THR A 401 -15.11 -10.33 -4.42
C THR A 401 -16.02 -11.39 -3.76
N LYS A 402 -17.29 -11.07 -3.52
CA LYS A 402 -18.27 -12.02 -2.99
C LYS A 402 -18.49 -13.24 -3.90
N LEU A 403 -18.51 -13.06 -5.22
CA LEU A 403 -18.61 -14.17 -6.17
C LEU A 403 -17.37 -15.06 -6.13
N VAL A 404 -16.18 -14.48 -6.01
CA VAL A 404 -14.93 -15.23 -5.87
C VAL A 404 -14.91 -16.02 -4.55
N ILE A 405 -15.30 -15.41 -3.44
CA ILE A 405 -15.43 -16.11 -2.14
C ILE A 405 -16.43 -17.27 -2.25
N LYS A 406 -17.55 -17.08 -2.97
CA LYS A 406 -18.51 -18.18 -3.23
C LYS A 406 -17.89 -19.30 -4.07
N ALA A 407 -17.00 -19.00 -4.99
CA ALA A 407 -16.27 -20.03 -5.75
C ALA A 407 -15.27 -20.77 -4.86
N ILE A 408 -14.53 -20.07 -4.02
CA ILE A 408 -13.60 -20.66 -3.04
C ILE A 408 -14.34 -21.66 -2.11
N LEU A 409 -15.52 -21.28 -1.62
CA LEU A 409 -16.33 -22.15 -0.74
C LEU A 409 -16.84 -23.45 -1.40
N LYS A 410 -16.68 -23.63 -2.70
CA LYS A 410 -17.00 -24.89 -3.38
C LYS A 410 -15.82 -25.85 -3.42
N THR A 411 -14.63 -25.39 -3.09
CA THR A 411 -13.38 -26.15 -3.14
C THR A 411 -12.82 -26.50 -1.75
N ILE A 412 -13.33 -25.85 -0.71
CA ILE A 412 -13.09 -26.18 0.69
C ILE A 412 -14.17 -27.18 1.15
#